data_2eeee88a996f83f3a3cf59e0508af329
#
_entry.id   2eeee88a996f83f3a3cf59e0508af329
#
_cell.length_a   1.000
_cell.length_b   1.000
_cell.length_c   1.000
_cell.angle_alpha   90.00
_cell.angle_beta   90.00
_cell.angle_gamma   90.00
#
_symmetry.space_group_name_H-M   'P 1'
#
loop_
_entity.id
_entity.type
_entity.pdbx_description
1 polymer ?
#
loop_
_entity_poly.entity_id
_entity_poly.type
_entity_poly.pdbx_seq_one_letter_code
_entity_poly.pdbx_strand_id
1 'polypeptide(L)'
;MKKRLLAAVLAGIMVFSMAGCSGTNSDSASDNGTDTQAGDTDSDEEQTEIQVFIAASLNTVMTDLAERYNEDHPDVKITYNADSSGTLLTQIQEGYECDIFFSAAQKQMDDLEADGLMVESTRANVVNNQVVVVTLKDSGTAVTGLEDIGKAESIALAGGSVPVGRYTRQAMVNLGMLPKADDVAAITTEEVSEALGGVEISEQDNVSKVLTAVVEGSCEVGTTYYSDTYGYEDDLDILQTVSYDLTGNVIYPIARVINEEADDAQTAAAEDFLKFILSDEAKEVFDSYYFDTNVE
;
A
#
# COMPACT_ATOMS: atom_id res chain seq x y z
N MET A 1 -14.50 -50.40 -6.80
CA MET A 1 -14.20 -50.62 -8.23
C MET A 1 -13.36 -49.43 -8.72
N LYS A 2 -12.14 -49.73 -9.14
CA LYS A 2 -11.12 -48.78 -9.57
C LYS A 2 -11.43 -48.28 -10.97
N LYS A 3 -11.25 -46.95 -11.24
CA LYS A 3 -10.87 -46.49 -12.57
C LYS A 3 -9.93 -45.27 -12.42
N ARG A 4 -8.67 -45.54 -12.74
CA ARG A 4 -7.61 -44.57 -13.01
C ARG A 4 -7.80 -44.04 -14.42
N LEU A 5 -7.67 -42.73 -14.64
CA LEU A 5 -7.45 -42.16 -15.96
C LEU A 5 -6.18 -41.31 -15.91
N LEU A 6 -5.19 -41.76 -16.68
CA LEU A 6 -3.97 -41.01 -17.04
C LEU A 6 -4.36 -39.87 -17.98
N ALA A 7 -3.76 -38.70 -17.80
CA ALA A 7 -3.70 -37.68 -18.83
C ALA A 7 -2.22 -37.33 -19.09
N ALA A 8 -1.87 -37.41 -20.37
CA ALA A 8 -0.53 -37.32 -20.90
C ALA A 8 -0.01 -35.90 -20.99
N VAL A 9 1.27 -35.72 -20.67
CA VAL A 9 2.10 -34.51 -20.85
C VAL A 9 2.50 -34.46 -22.33
N LEU A 10 2.25 -33.30 -22.97
CA LEU A 10 2.83 -32.94 -24.27
C LEU A 10 3.84 -31.82 -24.06
N ALA A 11 5.12 -32.16 -24.11
CA ALA A 11 6.24 -31.26 -24.20
C ALA A 11 6.46 -30.84 -25.64
N GLY A 12 6.31 -29.54 -25.94
CA GLY A 12 6.65 -28.95 -27.24
C GLY A 12 8.01 -28.27 -27.19
N ILE A 13 9.01 -28.88 -27.82
CA ILE A 13 10.35 -28.31 -28.00
C ILE A 13 10.33 -27.48 -29.28
N MET A 14 10.53 -26.17 -29.22
CA MET A 14 10.84 -25.34 -30.39
C MET A 14 12.35 -25.15 -30.49
N VAL A 15 12.92 -25.75 -31.52
CA VAL A 15 14.30 -25.57 -31.97
C VAL A 15 14.35 -24.39 -32.95
N PHE A 16 15.10 -23.35 -32.61
CA PHE A 16 15.40 -22.26 -33.53
C PHE A 16 16.75 -22.53 -34.22
N SER A 17 16.70 -22.79 -35.52
CA SER A 17 17.86 -23.00 -36.38
C SER A 17 18.49 -21.67 -36.77
N MET A 18 19.78 -21.51 -36.47
CA MET A 18 20.62 -20.46 -37.06
C MET A 18 21.09 -20.91 -38.45
N ALA A 19 20.79 -20.11 -39.46
CA ALA A 19 21.42 -20.20 -40.78
C ALA A 19 22.53 -19.15 -40.89
N GLY A 20 23.78 -19.60 -40.98
CA GLY A 20 24.91 -18.78 -41.31
C GLY A 20 25.03 -18.57 -42.82
N CYS A 21 25.51 -17.38 -43.20
CA CYS A 21 26.08 -17.17 -44.57
C CYS A 21 27.47 -16.60 -44.44
N SER A 22 28.39 -17.38 -44.98
CA SER A 22 29.79 -17.10 -45.23
C SER A 22 29.95 -16.29 -46.52
N GLY A 23 30.87 -15.33 -46.53
CA GLY A 23 31.29 -14.62 -47.74
C GLY A 23 32.65 -13.97 -47.55
N THR A 24 33.59 -14.42 -48.28
CA THR A 24 35.06 -14.30 -48.26
C THR A 24 35.61 -13.02 -48.89
N ASN A 25 36.80 -12.59 -48.31
CA ASN A 25 38.01 -11.93 -48.94
C ASN A 25 37.91 -10.55 -49.59
N SER A 26 38.76 -9.58 -49.22
CA SER A 26 40.17 -9.46 -49.57
C SER A 26 40.77 -8.12 -49.11
N ASP A 27 42.02 -8.22 -48.56
CA ASP A 27 43.16 -7.30 -48.57
C ASP A 27 43.04 -5.77 -48.69
N SER A 28 43.55 -5.00 -47.76
CA SER A 28 44.88 -4.34 -47.80
C SER A 28 44.98 -3.14 -46.85
N ALA A 29 46.06 -3.20 -46.03
CA ALA A 29 46.94 -2.12 -45.59
C ALA A 29 46.46 -0.92 -44.78
N SER A 30 46.95 -0.92 -43.53
CA SER A 30 47.66 0.17 -42.82
C SER A 30 47.05 1.55 -42.80
N ASP A 31 46.56 1.99 -41.63
CA ASP A 31 47.10 3.22 -41.02
C ASP A 31 46.82 3.28 -39.54
N ASN A 32 47.75 3.91 -38.84
CA ASN A 32 47.93 4.00 -37.38
C ASN A 32 47.05 5.17 -36.90
N GLY A 33 45.97 4.87 -36.16
CA GLY A 33 45.13 5.85 -35.49
C GLY A 33 44.89 5.40 -34.04
N THR A 34 45.54 6.07 -33.11
CA THR A 34 45.38 5.92 -31.69
C THR A 34 43.94 6.42 -31.33
N ASP A 35 42.96 5.52 -31.28
CA ASP A 35 41.67 5.81 -30.73
C ASP A 35 41.69 5.48 -29.24
N THR A 36 41.67 6.55 -28.49
CA THR A 36 41.44 6.52 -27.03
C THR A 36 40.00 6.07 -26.82
N GLN A 37 39.80 4.80 -26.59
CA GLN A 37 38.54 4.25 -26.13
C GLN A 37 38.30 4.84 -24.73
N ALA A 38 37.45 5.86 -24.64
CA ALA A 38 36.81 6.25 -23.42
C ALA A 38 35.98 5.05 -22.98
N GLY A 39 36.47 4.32 -22.02
CA GLY A 39 35.68 3.32 -21.29
C GLY A 39 34.59 4.09 -20.58
N ASP A 40 33.36 3.95 -21.05
CA ASP A 40 32.18 4.08 -20.20
C ASP A 40 32.32 2.99 -19.15
N THR A 41 32.91 3.33 -18.04
CA THR A 41 32.69 2.60 -16.78
C THR A 41 31.31 3.03 -16.31
N ASP A 42 30.27 2.35 -16.81
CA ASP A 42 29.04 2.19 -16.08
C ASP A 42 29.45 1.46 -14.78
N SER A 43 29.75 2.24 -13.75
CA SER A 43 29.87 1.72 -12.42
C SER A 43 28.43 1.39 -12.00
N ASP A 44 28.00 0.13 -12.15
CA ASP A 44 26.99 -0.45 -11.29
C ASP A 44 27.53 -0.31 -9.85
N GLU A 45 27.35 0.84 -9.23
CA GLU A 45 27.47 0.98 -7.80
C GLU A 45 26.38 0.11 -7.24
N GLU A 46 26.77 -0.95 -6.54
CA GLU A 46 25.87 -1.92 -5.91
C GLU A 46 25.05 -1.14 -4.87
N GLN A 47 23.78 -0.82 -5.23
CA GLN A 47 22.87 -0.11 -4.35
C GLN A 47 22.43 -1.02 -3.21
N THR A 48 22.41 -0.48 -2.00
CA THR A 48 21.81 -1.17 -0.85
C THR A 48 20.28 -1.11 -0.97
N GLU A 49 19.62 -2.25 -1.15
CA GLU A 49 18.16 -2.32 -1.28
C GLU A 49 17.49 -2.57 0.07
N ILE A 50 16.49 -1.75 0.43
CA ILE A 50 15.63 -1.96 1.60
C ILE A 50 14.19 -2.24 1.17
N GLN A 51 13.54 -3.20 1.87
CA GLN A 51 12.16 -3.60 1.64
C GLN A 51 11.23 -2.91 2.64
N VAL A 52 10.37 -2.03 2.16
CA VAL A 52 9.48 -1.22 3.01
C VAL A 52 8.03 -1.55 2.71
N PHE A 53 7.35 -2.18 3.67
CA PHE A 53 5.94 -2.54 3.56
C PHE A 53 5.09 -1.38 4.08
N ILE A 54 4.28 -0.80 3.23
CA ILE A 54 3.48 0.40 3.53
C ILE A 54 1.99 0.17 3.32
N ALA A 55 1.16 0.70 4.19
CA ALA A 55 -0.28 0.76 3.94
C ALA A 55 -0.56 1.46 2.60
N ALA A 56 -1.53 0.95 1.83
CA ALA A 56 -1.84 1.44 0.48
C ALA A 56 -2.10 2.96 0.40
N SER A 57 -2.69 3.55 1.45
CA SER A 57 -2.92 5.00 1.57
C SER A 57 -1.64 5.84 1.69
N LEU A 58 -0.50 5.22 1.98
CA LEU A 58 0.80 5.90 2.08
C LEU A 58 1.54 5.96 0.75
N ASN A 59 1.10 5.23 -0.27
CA ASN A 59 1.88 5.01 -1.48
C ASN A 59 2.35 6.31 -2.14
N THR A 60 1.47 7.30 -2.29
CA THR A 60 1.79 8.57 -2.95
C THR A 60 2.80 9.39 -2.15
N VAL A 61 2.55 9.61 -0.86
CA VAL A 61 3.43 10.40 0.00
C VAL A 61 4.79 9.73 0.21
N MET A 62 4.82 8.40 0.35
CA MET A 62 6.08 7.67 0.53
C MET A 62 6.93 7.65 -0.74
N THR A 63 6.32 7.74 -1.92
CA THR A 63 7.06 7.92 -3.19
C THR A 63 7.79 9.26 -3.20
N ASP A 64 7.14 10.38 -2.84
CA ASP A 64 7.78 11.70 -2.71
C ASP A 64 8.89 11.67 -1.64
N LEU A 65 8.62 11.07 -0.47
CA LEU A 65 9.61 10.94 0.58
C LEU A 65 10.83 10.11 0.18
N ALA A 66 10.64 9.04 -0.61
CA ALA A 66 11.77 8.26 -1.13
C ALA A 66 12.61 9.07 -2.13
N GLU A 67 11.98 9.85 -3.01
CA GLU A 67 12.69 10.72 -3.95
C GLU A 67 13.56 11.74 -3.19
N ARG A 68 13.02 12.37 -2.14
CA ARG A 68 13.77 13.33 -1.31
C ARG A 68 14.92 12.67 -0.54
N TYR A 69 14.66 11.52 0.06
CA TYR A 69 15.70 10.76 0.77
C TYR A 69 16.86 10.40 -0.18
N ASN A 70 16.54 9.99 -1.40
CA ASN A 70 17.53 9.58 -2.39
C ASN A 70 18.34 10.74 -2.98
N GLU A 71 17.96 12.01 -2.78
CA GLU A 71 18.81 13.16 -3.13
C GLU A 71 20.13 13.14 -2.33
N ASP A 72 20.06 12.74 -1.05
CA ASP A 72 21.24 12.64 -0.16
C ASP A 72 21.80 11.22 -0.07
N HIS A 73 21.01 10.19 -0.43
CA HIS A 73 21.33 8.75 -0.35
C HIS A 73 21.13 8.02 -1.69
N PRO A 74 21.87 8.41 -2.76
CA PRO A 74 21.66 7.83 -4.10
C PRO A 74 22.10 6.35 -4.20
N ASP A 75 22.85 5.87 -3.21
CA ASP A 75 23.29 4.48 -3.05
C ASP A 75 22.27 3.57 -2.36
N VAL A 76 21.13 4.12 -1.91
CA VAL A 76 20.03 3.34 -1.31
C VAL A 76 18.87 3.22 -2.29
N LYS A 77 18.43 1.99 -2.53
CA LYS A 77 17.21 1.69 -3.28
C LYS A 77 16.10 1.31 -2.32
N ILE A 78 14.99 2.05 -2.34
CA ILE A 78 13.81 1.76 -1.53
C ILE A 78 12.79 1.04 -2.39
N THR A 79 12.45 -0.19 -2.02
CA THR A 79 11.42 -0.99 -2.69
C THR A 79 10.19 -1.07 -1.81
N TYR A 80 9.06 -0.54 -2.32
CA TYR A 80 7.79 -0.56 -1.61
C TYR A 80 6.95 -1.78 -1.97
N ASN A 81 6.37 -2.40 -0.92
CA ASN A 81 5.22 -3.28 -1.04
C ASN A 81 4.02 -2.55 -0.42
N ALA A 82 3.09 -2.10 -1.28
CA ALA A 82 1.94 -1.30 -0.88
C ALA A 82 0.65 -2.11 -0.98
N ASP A 83 0.04 -2.42 0.17
CA ASP A 83 -1.25 -3.14 0.24
C ASP A 83 -1.99 -2.80 1.55
N SER A 84 -3.08 -3.52 1.86
CA SER A 84 -3.71 -3.40 3.18
C SER A 84 -2.74 -3.82 4.29
N SER A 85 -2.77 -3.10 5.41
CA SER A 85 -1.89 -3.43 6.54
C SER A 85 -2.11 -4.86 7.06
N GLY A 86 -3.33 -5.41 6.91
CA GLY A 86 -3.62 -6.81 7.26
C GLY A 86 -2.93 -7.81 6.34
N THR A 87 -2.93 -7.57 5.02
CA THR A 87 -2.22 -8.38 4.02
C THR A 87 -0.72 -8.34 4.27
N LEU A 88 -0.18 -7.14 4.49
CA LEU A 88 1.26 -6.93 4.72
C LEU A 88 1.74 -7.65 5.99
N LEU A 89 0.97 -7.55 7.09
CA LEU A 89 1.28 -8.28 8.32
C LEU A 89 1.31 -9.79 8.06
N THR A 90 0.33 -10.33 7.32
CA THR A 90 0.31 -11.76 6.97
C THR A 90 1.55 -12.16 6.18
N GLN A 91 1.99 -11.35 5.22
CA GLN A 91 3.20 -11.61 4.46
C GLN A 91 4.44 -11.62 5.35
N ILE A 92 4.57 -10.67 6.31
CA ILE A 92 5.66 -10.65 7.28
C ILE A 92 5.64 -11.91 8.15
N GLN A 93 4.47 -12.32 8.64
CA GLN A 93 4.28 -13.55 9.42
C GLN A 93 4.62 -14.83 8.63
N GLU A 94 4.45 -14.81 7.31
CA GLU A 94 4.82 -15.88 6.37
C GLU A 94 6.31 -15.87 6.01
N GLY A 95 7.09 -14.88 6.49
CA GLY A 95 8.53 -14.80 6.30
C GLY A 95 8.97 -14.07 5.02
N TYR A 96 8.12 -13.18 4.48
CA TYR A 96 8.57 -12.29 3.41
C TYR A 96 9.58 -11.27 3.95
N GLU A 97 10.62 -11.00 3.18
CA GLU A 97 11.62 -10.01 3.51
C GLU A 97 10.98 -8.62 3.67
N CYS A 98 11.19 -8.02 4.85
CA CYS A 98 10.68 -6.71 5.19
C CYS A 98 11.62 -6.06 6.22
N ASP A 99 12.09 -4.86 5.93
CA ASP A 99 12.95 -4.09 6.84
C ASP A 99 12.16 -3.10 7.69
N ILE A 100 11.09 -2.51 7.10
CA ILE A 100 10.24 -1.52 7.74
C ILE A 100 8.79 -1.82 7.42
N PHE A 101 7.94 -1.80 8.45
CA PHE A 101 6.49 -1.89 8.31
C PHE A 101 5.82 -0.59 8.75
N PHE A 102 5.02 0.03 7.88
CA PHE A 102 4.27 1.25 8.14
C PHE A 102 2.78 0.98 7.96
N SER A 103 2.09 0.78 9.07
CA SER A 103 0.69 0.33 9.13
C SER A 103 -0.28 1.52 9.21
N ALA A 104 -1.49 1.35 8.66
CA ALA A 104 -2.61 2.30 8.82
C ALA A 104 -3.44 2.05 10.10
N ALA A 105 -2.99 1.18 11.01
CA ALA A 105 -3.64 0.97 12.30
C ALA A 105 -2.68 0.39 13.33
N GLN A 106 -2.92 0.72 14.59
CA GLN A 106 -2.16 0.23 15.74
C GLN A 106 -2.26 -1.29 15.87
N LYS A 107 -3.44 -1.87 15.57
CA LYS A 107 -3.68 -3.31 15.75
C LYS A 107 -2.65 -4.19 15.04
N GLN A 108 -2.34 -3.91 13.77
CA GLN A 108 -1.38 -4.71 13.02
C GLN A 108 0.03 -4.58 13.58
N MET A 109 0.37 -3.42 14.12
CA MET A 109 1.65 -3.22 14.81
C MET A 109 1.68 -3.94 16.17
N ASP A 110 0.57 -3.96 16.89
CA ASP A 110 0.43 -4.72 18.15
C ASP A 110 0.59 -6.22 17.91
N ASP A 111 -0.02 -6.73 16.83
CA ASP A 111 0.10 -8.14 16.43
C ASP A 111 1.56 -8.47 16.02
N LEU A 112 2.22 -7.60 15.23
CA LEU A 112 3.64 -7.76 14.86
C LEU A 112 4.55 -7.83 16.10
N GLU A 113 4.32 -6.93 17.07
CA GLU A 113 5.06 -6.88 18.33
C GLU A 113 4.82 -8.14 19.17
N ALA A 114 3.56 -8.60 19.26
CA ALA A 114 3.19 -9.81 20.00
C ALA A 114 3.81 -11.08 19.41
N ASP A 115 4.01 -11.13 18.09
CA ASP A 115 4.67 -12.23 17.38
C ASP A 115 6.20 -12.20 17.52
N GLY A 116 6.76 -11.11 18.11
CA GLY A 116 8.19 -10.95 18.29
C GLY A 116 8.95 -10.68 16.99
N LEU A 117 8.28 -10.15 15.97
CA LEU A 117 8.85 -9.86 14.63
C LEU A 117 9.31 -8.40 14.49
N MET A 118 9.09 -7.56 15.50
CA MET A 118 9.46 -6.16 15.51
C MET A 118 10.82 -5.97 16.20
N VAL A 119 11.66 -5.09 15.65
CA VAL A 119 12.89 -4.65 16.32
C VAL A 119 12.51 -3.76 17.52
N GLU A 120 12.96 -4.14 18.71
CA GLU A 120 12.63 -3.45 19.96
C GLU A 120 12.95 -1.95 19.90
N SER A 121 12.05 -1.14 20.46
CA SER A 121 12.20 0.33 20.60
C SER A 121 12.24 1.12 19.28
N THR A 122 11.83 0.51 18.16
CA THR A 122 11.74 1.22 16.85
C THR A 122 10.35 1.70 16.51
N ARG A 123 9.32 1.24 17.24
CA ARG A 123 7.93 1.66 17.00
C ARG A 123 7.73 3.13 17.32
N ALA A 124 7.12 3.86 16.38
CA ALA A 124 6.72 5.25 16.55
C ALA A 124 5.38 5.52 15.88
N ASN A 125 4.57 6.43 16.45
CA ASN A 125 3.41 6.98 15.79
C ASN A 125 3.88 8.11 14.87
N VAL A 126 3.46 8.10 13.60
CA VAL A 126 3.95 9.08 12.61
C VAL A 126 2.86 10.08 12.26
N VAL A 127 1.69 9.59 11.86
CA VAL A 127 0.57 10.43 11.42
C VAL A 127 -0.76 9.89 11.92
N ASN A 128 -1.76 10.76 11.95
CA ASN A 128 -3.17 10.44 12.10
C ASN A 128 -3.89 10.70 10.77
N ASN A 129 -5.03 10.07 10.56
CA ASN A 129 -5.86 10.22 9.37
C ASN A 129 -7.35 10.23 9.74
N GLN A 130 -8.24 10.54 8.82
CA GLN A 130 -9.67 10.47 9.06
C GLN A 130 -10.37 9.66 7.96
N VAL A 131 -11.37 8.89 8.35
CA VAL A 131 -12.28 8.25 7.39
C VAL A 131 -13.17 9.32 6.78
N VAL A 132 -13.33 9.25 5.47
CA VAL A 132 -14.25 10.12 4.71
C VAL A 132 -15.21 9.28 3.88
N VAL A 133 -16.41 9.82 3.66
CA VAL A 133 -17.37 9.29 2.68
C VAL A 133 -17.23 10.13 1.42
N VAL A 134 -16.95 9.48 0.30
CA VAL A 134 -16.68 10.14 -0.99
C VAL A 134 -17.62 9.67 -2.08
N THR A 135 -17.82 10.53 -3.08
CA THR A 135 -18.53 10.24 -4.32
C THR A 135 -17.90 11.02 -5.47
N LEU A 136 -18.22 10.67 -6.70
CA LEU A 136 -17.84 11.51 -7.85
C LEU A 136 -18.54 12.87 -7.78
N LYS A 137 -17.87 13.92 -8.22
CA LYS A 137 -18.52 15.22 -8.45
C LYS A 137 -19.70 15.05 -9.39
N ASP A 138 -20.76 15.80 -9.10
CA ASP A 138 -21.99 15.79 -9.90
C ASP A 138 -22.66 14.39 -10.02
N SER A 139 -22.34 13.45 -9.11
CA SER A 139 -22.95 12.11 -9.08
C SER A 139 -24.47 12.14 -8.92
N GLY A 140 -25.00 13.19 -8.28
CA GLY A 140 -26.41 13.29 -7.95
C GLY A 140 -26.85 12.35 -6.82
N THR A 141 -25.90 11.78 -6.07
CA THR A 141 -26.18 10.89 -4.94
C THR A 141 -27.14 11.53 -3.93
N ALA A 142 -27.99 10.70 -3.31
CA ALA A 142 -28.84 11.11 -2.20
C ALA A 142 -28.16 10.93 -0.83
N VAL A 143 -26.93 10.39 -0.82
CA VAL A 143 -26.10 10.19 0.38
C VAL A 143 -25.50 11.51 0.82
N THR A 144 -25.58 11.79 2.12
CA THR A 144 -25.00 12.99 2.73
C THR A 144 -23.87 12.66 3.71
N GLY A 145 -23.70 11.40 4.07
CA GLY A 145 -22.67 10.91 4.98
C GLY A 145 -22.86 9.46 5.35
N LEU A 146 -22.14 9.02 6.39
CA LEU A 146 -22.11 7.62 6.82
C LEU A 146 -23.48 7.16 7.34
N GLU A 147 -24.23 8.04 8.04
CA GLU A 147 -25.52 7.70 8.65
C GLU A 147 -26.60 7.33 7.64
N ASP A 148 -26.49 7.80 6.41
CA ASP A 148 -27.44 7.54 5.34
C ASP A 148 -26.83 6.89 4.10
N ILE A 149 -25.63 6.31 4.26
CA ILE A 149 -24.87 5.67 3.17
C ILE A 149 -25.66 4.54 2.47
N GLY A 150 -26.61 3.91 3.18
CA GLY A 150 -27.51 2.91 2.61
C GLY A 150 -28.51 3.45 1.58
N LYS A 151 -28.55 4.76 1.32
CA LYS A 151 -29.34 5.36 0.22
C LYS A 151 -28.66 5.25 -1.14
N ALA A 152 -27.35 4.90 -1.14
CA ALA A 152 -26.59 4.70 -2.37
C ALA A 152 -27.14 3.51 -3.19
N GLU A 153 -26.96 3.56 -4.50
CA GLU A 153 -27.21 2.41 -5.37
C GLU A 153 -26.14 1.34 -5.16
N SER A 154 -24.88 1.75 -4.92
CA SER A 154 -23.75 0.85 -4.65
C SER A 154 -22.69 1.52 -3.80
N ILE A 155 -22.00 0.72 -2.96
CA ILE A 155 -20.98 1.18 -2.03
C ILE A 155 -19.67 0.43 -2.28
N ALA A 156 -18.55 1.14 -2.42
CA ALA A 156 -17.23 0.57 -2.29
C ALA A 156 -16.82 0.57 -0.80
N LEU A 157 -16.62 -0.61 -0.22
CA LEU A 157 -16.27 -0.79 1.18
C LEU A 157 -15.10 -1.76 1.31
N ALA A 158 -14.07 -1.38 2.03
CA ALA A 158 -12.97 -2.30 2.32
C ALA A 158 -13.39 -3.40 3.30
N GLY A 159 -12.79 -4.59 3.16
CA GLY A 159 -13.01 -5.72 4.05
C GLY A 159 -12.68 -5.40 5.51
N GLY A 160 -13.21 -6.16 6.46
CA GLY A 160 -13.05 -5.89 7.90
C GLY A 160 -11.60 -6.00 8.39
N SER A 161 -10.76 -6.80 7.73
CA SER A 161 -9.32 -6.91 8.03
C SER A 161 -8.49 -5.71 7.56
N VAL A 162 -9.05 -4.92 6.62
CA VAL A 162 -8.43 -3.70 6.10
C VAL A 162 -8.67 -2.56 7.10
N PRO A 163 -7.66 -1.77 7.49
CA PRO A 163 -7.83 -0.72 8.50
C PRO A 163 -9.01 0.21 8.24
N VAL A 164 -9.15 0.81 7.05
CA VAL A 164 -10.29 1.70 6.75
C VAL A 164 -11.63 1.00 6.85
N GLY A 165 -11.72 -0.27 6.44
CA GLY A 165 -12.92 -1.07 6.56
C GLY A 165 -13.29 -1.38 8.02
N ARG A 166 -12.29 -1.60 8.89
CA ARG A 166 -12.45 -1.75 10.33
C ARG A 166 -12.93 -0.45 10.98
N TYR A 167 -12.28 0.68 10.68
CA TYR A 167 -12.70 1.99 11.21
C TYR A 167 -14.10 2.40 10.76
N THR A 168 -14.47 2.10 9.50
CA THR A 168 -15.82 2.34 8.99
C THR A 168 -16.86 1.51 9.76
N ARG A 169 -16.60 0.21 9.99
CA ARG A 169 -17.48 -0.64 10.80
C ARG A 169 -17.58 -0.17 12.23
N GLN A 170 -16.47 0.27 12.83
CA GLN A 170 -16.47 0.84 14.17
C GLN A 170 -17.36 2.09 14.26
N ALA A 171 -17.27 2.98 13.27
CA ALA A 171 -18.13 4.16 13.21
C ALA A 171 -19.61 3.77 13.06
N MET A 172 -19.93 2.81 12.20
CA MET A 172 -21.31 2.31 12.04
C MET A 172 -21.85 1.66 13.31
N VAL A 173 -21.02 0.91 14.06
CA VAL A 173 -21.41 0.36 15.38
C VAL A 173 -21.68 1.48 16.39
N ASN A 174 -20.82 2.50 16.42
CA ASN A 174 -20.98 3.64 17.34
C ASN A 174 -22.19 4.52 17.00
N LEU A 175 -22.58 4.58 15.74
CA LEU A 175 -23.83 5.20 15.26
C LEU A 175 -25.07 4.33 15.50
N GLY A 176 -24.91 3.07 15.91
CA GLY A 176 -26.01 2.12 16.12
C GLY A 176 -26.58 1.54 14.83
N MET A 177 -25.87 1.69 13.69
CA MET A 177 -26.24 1.12 12.39
C MET A 177 -25.91 -0.37 12.31
N LEU A 178 -24.86 -0.80 13.02
CA LEU A 178 -24.45 -2.19 13.16
C LEU A 178 -24.55 -2.66 14.63
N PRO A 179 -24.76 -3.96 14.87
CA PRO A 179 -24.77 -4.49 16.23
C PRO A 179 -23.35 -4.38 16.85
N LYS A 180 -23.30 -4.27 18.18
CA LYS A 180 -22.03 -4.33 18.91
C LYS A 180 -21.38 -5.70 18.72
N ALA A 181 -20.09 -5.70 18.44
CA ALA A 181 -19.27 -6.89 18.30
C ALA A 181 -18.00 -6.72 19.14
N ASP A 182 -17.46 -7.84 19.64
CA ASP A 182 -16.18 -7.84 20.36
C ASP A 182 -15.01 -7.48 19.43
N ASP A 183 -15.09 -7.90 18.16
CA ASP A 183 -14.20 -7.46 17.10
C ASP A 183 -15.02 -7.01 15.87
N VAL A 184 -15.02 -5.72 15.61
CA VAL A 184 -15.75 -5.13 14.49
C VAL A 184 -15.22 -5.60 13.12
N ALA A 185 -13.97 -6.07 13.06
CA ALA A 185 -13.39 -6.64 11.85
C ALA A 185 -14.07 -7.96 11.42
N ALA A 186 -14.71 -8.66 12.35
CA ALA A 186 -15.44 -9.88 12.08
C ALA A 186 -16.82 -9.66 11.45
N ILE A 187 -17.34 -8.42 11.48
CA ILE A 187 -18.62 -8.07 10.82
C ILE A 187 -18.40 -8.16 9.30
N THR A 188 -19.11 -9.10 8.67
CA THR A 188 -18.98 -9.35 7.23
C THR A 188 -19.60 -8.23 6.40
N THR A 189 -19.19 -8.13 5.15
CA THR A 189 -19.78 -7.18 4.20
C THR A 189 -21.25 -7.49 3.91
N GLU A 190 -21.65 -8.78 3.95
CA GLU A 190 -23.05 -9.20 3.84
C GLU A 190 -23.88 -8.67 5.01
N GLU A 191 -23.39 -8.78 6.26
CA GLU A 191 -24.07 -8.22 7.43
C GLU A 191 -24.18 -6.69 7.37
N VAL A 192 -23.15 -6.01 6.84
CA VAL A 192 -23.23 -4.55 6.59
C VAL A 192 -24.29 -4.23 5.56
N SER A 193 -24.34 -4.94 4.43
CA SER A 193 -25.35 -4.76 3.39
C SER A 193 -26.77 -4.95 3.93
N GLU A 194 -27.00 -6.04 4.68
CA GLU A 194 -28.30 -6.32 5.31
C GLU A 194 -28.72 -5.20 6.27
N ALA A 195 -27.82 -4.72 7.11
CA ALA A 195 -28.08 -3.62 8.05
C ALA A 195 -28.40 -2.30 7.35
N LEU A 196 -27.86 -2.08 6.16
CA LEU A 196 -28.12 -0.90 5.31
C LEU A 196 -29.32 -1.08 4.38
N GLY A 197 -30.12 -2.15 4.54
CA GLY A 197 -31.34 -2.38 3.75
C GLY A 197 -31.13 -3.20 2.48
N GLY A 198 -30.00 -3.91 2.37
CA GLY A 198 -29.66 -4.77 1.24
C GLY A 198 -29.00 -4.01 0.08
N VAL A 199 -28.34 -2.88 0.36
CA VAL A 199 -27.58 -2.11 -0.64
C VAL A 199 -26.45 -2.95 -1.23
N GLU A 200 -26.17 -2.81 -2.50
CA GLU A 200 -25.06 -3.47 -3.15
C GLU A 200 -23.72 -2.96 -2.61
N ILE A 201 -22.86 -3.85 -2.12
CA ILE A 201 -21.54 -3.48 -1.63
C ILE A 201 -20.47 -4.25 -2.41
N SER A 202 -19.56 -3.51 -3.05
CA SER A 202 -18.34 -4.04 -3.63
C SER A 202 -17.26 -4.05 -2.56
N GLU A 203 -16.94 -5.24 -2.03
CA GLU A 203 -15.86 -5.39 -1.07
C GLU A 203 -14.50 -5.21 -1.74
N GLN A 204 -13.63 -4.43 -1.11
CA GLN A 204 -12.30 -4.10 -1.61
C GLN A 204 -11.22 -4.64 -0.67
N ASP A 205 -10.11 -5.12 -1.25
CA ASP A 205 -8.98 -5.71 -0.51
C ASP A 205 -8.08 -4.66 0.16
N ASN A 206 -8.13 -3.40 -0.33
CA ASN A 206 -7.40 -2.27 0.26
C ASN A 206 -8.10 -0.93 -0.04
N VAL A 207 -7.62 0.14 0.60
CA VAL A 207 -8.23 1.47 0.50
C VAL A 207 -8.09 2.10 -0.90
N SER A 208 -6.98 1.88 -1.58
CA SER A 208 -6.77 2.43 -2.94
C SER A 208 -7.76 1.85 -3.93
N LYS A 209 -8.17 0.57 -3.77
CA LYS A 209 -9.22 -0.05 -4.59
C LYS A 209 -10.60 0.54 -4.30
N VAL A 210 -10.89 0.95 -3.04
CA VAL A 210 -12.12 1.69 -2.72
C VAL A 210 -12.16 3.01 -3.50
N LEU A 211 -11.08 3.79 -3.43
CA LEU A 211 -10.97 5.06 -4.15
C LEU A 211 -11.15 4.85 -5.65
N THR A 212 -10.43 3.88 -6.23
CA THR A 212 -10.52 3.53 -7.65
C THR A 212 -11.95 3.17 -8.07
N ALA A 213 -12.66 2.36 -7.26
CA ALA A 213 -14.03 1.96 -7.57
C ALA A 213 -15.00 3.15 -7.64
N VAL A 214 -14.78 4.19 -6.83
CA VAL A 214 -15.57 5.44 -6.88
C VAL A 214 -15.13 6.30 -8.06
N VAL A 215 -13.83 6.54 -8.23
CA VAL A 215 -13.30 7.40 -9.32
C VAL A 215 -13.66 6.87 -10.71
N GLU A 216 -13.66 5.54 -10.89
CA GLU A 216 -14.08 4.91 -12.14
C GLU A 216 -15.61 4.79 -12.30
N GLY A 217 -16.38 5.22 -11.30
CA GLY A 217 -17.85 5.16 -11.32
C GLY A 217 -18.40 3.73 -11.22
N SER A 218 -17.60 2.77 -10.75
CA SER A 218 -18.06 1.40 -10.50
C SER A 218 -18.91 1.28 -9.25
N CYS A 219 -18.74 2.21 -8.30
CA CYS A 219 -19.59 2.39 -7.13
C CYS A 219 -19.97 3.87 -6.99
N GLU A 220 -21.19 4.13 -6.49
CA GLU A 220 -21.70 5.48 -6.31
C GLU A 220 -21.01 6.24 -5.20
N VAL A 221 -20.76 5.54 -4.08
CA VAL A 221 -20.07 6.10 -2.92
C VAL A 221 -19.02 5.11 -2.38
N GLY A 222 -18.10 5.61 -1.57
CA GLY A 222 -17.14 4.77 -0.87
C GLY A 222 -16.65 5.39 0.44
N THR A 223 -16.02 4.57 1.29
CA THR A 223 -15.35 5.03 2.50
C THR A 223 -13.85 4.86 2.36
N THR A 224 -13.13 5.97 2.33
CA THR A 224 -11.68 6.02 2.19
C THR A 224 -11.07 6.91 3.27
N TYR A 225 -9.79 7.25 3.19
CA TYR A 225 -9.18 8.22 4.09
C TYR A 225 -9.10 9.62 3.45
N TYR A 226 -9.01 10.64 4.30
CA TYR A 226 -8.87 12.02 3.83
C TYR A 226 -7.62 12.21 2.97
N SER A 227 -6.50 11.61 3.36
CA SER A 227 -5.26 11.62 2.57
C SER A 227 -5.39 11.01 1.16
N ASP A 228 -6.29 10.03 0.98
CA ASP A 228 -6.48 9.40 -0.33
C ASP A 228 -7.17 10.34 -1.33
N THR A 229 -7.79 11.44 -0.85
CA THR A 229 -8.43 12.42 -1.73
C THR A 229 -7.44 13.43 -2.33
N TYR A 230 -6.18 13.40 -1.90
CA TYR A 230 -5.13 14.24 -2.46
C TYR A 230 -4.94 13.96 -3.96
N GLY A 231 -5.02 15.01 -4.77
CA GLY A 231 -4.94 14.93 -6.23
C GLY A 231 -6.25 14.56 -6.94
N TYR A 232 -7.34 14.39 -6.18
CA TYR A 232 -8.70 14.12 -6.71
C TYR A 232 -9.70 15.23 -6.36
N GLU A 233 -9.24 16.41 -5.96
CA GLU A 233 -10.09 17.53 -5.55
C GLU A 233 -11.03 18.02 -6.65
N ASP A 234 -10.66 17.79 -7.92
CA ASP A 234 -11.48 18.15 -9.07
C ASP A 234 -12.47 17.04 -9.49
N ASP A 235 -12.26 15.80 -9.04
CA ASP A 235 -13.03 14.62 -9.44
C ASP A 235 -14.00 14.12 -8.36
N LEU A 236 -13.68 14.37 -7.08
CA LEU A 236 -14.42 13.85 -5.95
C LEU A 236 -15.08 14.95 -5.10
N ASP A 237 -16.25 14.61 -4.54
CA ASP A 237 -16.86 15.31 -3.42
C ASP A 237 -16.69 14.49 -2.13
N ILE A 238 -16.22 15.13 -1.07
CA ILE A 238 -16.21 14.58 0.29
C ILE A 238 -17.59 14.91 0.89
N LEU A 239 -18.44 13.90 1.03
CA LEU A 239 -19.77 14.05 1.62
C LEU A 239 -19.72 14.25 3.13
N GLN A 240 -18.77 13.57 3.78
CA GLN A 240 -18.56 13.66 5.23
C GLN A 240 -17.12 13.29 5.59
N THR A 241 -16.52 14.06 6.50
CA THR A 241 -15.36 13.63 7.29
C THR A 241 -15.88 13.02 8.60
N VAL A 242 -15.62 11.73 8.83
CA VAL A 242 -16.14 10.99 9.99
C VAL A 242 -15.38 11.42 11.25
N SER A 243 -16.13 11.79 12.30
CA SER A 243 -15.53 12.25 13.57
C SER A 243 -14.72 11.14 14.24
N TYR A 244 -13.61 11.52 14.88
CA TYR A 244 -12.84 10.63 15.76
C TYR A 244 -13.64 10.08 16.94
N ASP A 245 -14.74 10.74 17.35
CA ASP A 245 -15.66 10.18 18.35
C ASP A 245 -16.29 8.86 17.90
N LEU A 246 -16.37 8.63 16.58
CA LEU A 246 -16.95 7.45 15.98
C LEU A 246 -15.89 6.38 15.61
N THR A 247 -14.72 6.79 15.16
CA THR A 247 -13.65 5.88 14.71
C THR A 247 -12.59 5.60 15.77
N GLY A 248 -12.40 6.53 16.72
CA GLY A 248 -11.13 6.72 17.42
C GLY A 248 -10.09 7.36 16.50
N ASN A 249 -8.91 7.64 17.05
CA ASN A 249 -7.79 8.12 16.24
C ASN A 249 -7.32 7.05 15.25
N VAL A 250 -7.06 7.45 14.01
CA VAL A 250 -6.59 6.57 12.94
C VAL A 250 -5.06 6.74 12.85
N ILE A 251 -4.37 6.25 13.86
CA ILE A 251 -2.91 6.38 13.98
C ILE A 251 -2.21 5.39 13.06
N TYR A 252 -1.19 5.90 12.38
CA TYR A 252 -0.28 5.13 11.54
C TYR A 252 1.06 4.95 12.27
N PRO A 253 1.31 3.76 12.85
CA PRO A 253 2.59 3.42 13.44
C PRO A 253 3.54 2.88 12.39
N ILE A 254 4.83 3.20 12.57
CA ILE A 254 5.95 2.63 11.82
C ILE A 254 6.87 1.87 12.77
N ALA A 255 7.51 0.80 12.30
CA ALA A 255 8.55 0.10 13.02
C ALA A 255 9.50 -0.63 12.06
N ARG A 256 10.71 -0.94 12.54
CA ARG A 256 11.58 -1.91 11.87
C ARG A 256 11.11 -3.32 12.16
N VAL A 257 11.17 -4.16 11.14
CA VAL A 257 10.91 -5.60 11.20
C VAL A 257 12.23 -6.35 11.36
N ILE A 258 12.21 -7.48 12.07
CA ILE A 258 13.36 -8.38 12.14
C ILE A 258 13.46 -9.09 10.79
N ASN A 259 14.44 -8.69 9.98
CA ASN A 259 14.78 -9.31 8.71
C ASN A 259 16.07 -10.12 8.88
N GLU A 260 15.95 -11.44 8.96
CA GLU A 260 17.10 -12.35 9.17
C GLU A 260 18.00 -12.45 7.94
N GLU A 261 17.51 -12.05 6.75
CA GLU A 261 18.28 -12.07 5.49
C GLU A 261 19.08 -10.77 5.28
N ALA A 262 18.76 -9.68 6.03
CA ALA A 262 19.41 -8.39 5.89
C ALA A 262 20.87 -8.41 6.36
N ASP A 263 21.76 -7.85 5.55
CA ASP A 263 23.13 -7.60 5.96
C ASP A 263 23.28 -6.30 6.79
N ASP A 264 24.51 -5.98 7.21
CA ASP A 264 24.80 -4.79 8.02
C ASP A 264 24.49 -3.47 7.27
N ALA A 265 24.70 -3.43 5.94
CA ALA A 265 24.47 -2.25 5.12
C ALA A 265 22.96 -2.00 4.95
N GLN A 266 22.18 -3.04 4.64
CA GLN A 266 20.73 -3.00 4.55
C GLN A 266 20.10 -2.59 5.89
N THR A 267 20.57 -3.18 6.99
CA THR A 267 20.15 -2.83 8.36
C THR A 267 20.39 -1.34 8.66
N ALA A 268 21.58 -0.82 8.33
CA ALA A 268 21.93 0.59 8.56
C ALA A 268 21.09 1.53 7.69
N ALA A 269 20.86 1.19 6.42
CA ALA A 269 20.02 1.97 5.51
C ALA A 269 18.55 2.02 5.99
N ALA A 270 18.00 0.91 6.48
CA ALA A 270 16.65 0.86 7.05
C ALA A 270 16.53 1.71 8.33
N GLU A 271 17.57 1.71 9.19
CA GLU A 271 17.59 2.59 10.37
C GLU A 271 17.63 4.07 9.99
N ASP A 272 18.41 4.42 9.00
CA ASP A 272 18.56 5.80 8.56
C ASP A 272 17.29 6.30 7.87
N PHE A 273 16.70 5.48 6.99
CA PHE A 273 15.41 5.80 6.36
C PHE A 273 14.29 5.96 7.40
N LEU A 274 14.22 5.10 8.42
CA LEU A 274 13.25 5.28 9.51
C LEU A 274 13.46 6.61 10.23
N LYS A 275 14.70 7.04 10.50
CA LYS A 275 14.98 8.35 11.12
C LYS A 275 14.53 9.50 10.23
N PHE A 276 14.73 9.39 8.91
CA PHE A 276 14.26 10.37 7.95
C PHE A 276 12.72 10.48 7.99
N ILE A 277 11.98 9.36 7.97
CA ILE A 277 10.51 9.36 8.07
C ILE A 277 10.01 10.01 9.37
N LEU A 278 10.79 9.96 10.45
CA LEU A 278 10.44 10.59 11.73
C LEU A 278 10.93 12.06 11.85
N SER A 279 11.56 12.61 10.82
CA SER A 279 12.09 13.96 10.82
C SER A 279 11.00 15.05 10.67
N ASP A 280 11.36 16.30 11.01
CA ASP A 280 10.47 17.45 10.80
C ASP A 280 10.21 17.70 9.29
N GLU A 281 11.20 17.41 8.43
CA GLU A 281 11.03 17.48 6.98
C GLU A 281 9.95 16.51 6.47
N ALA A 282 10.00 15.24 6.89
CA ALA A 282 8.99 14.25 6.51
C ALA A 282 7.60 14.64 7.03
N LYS A 283 7.50 15.25 8.23
CA LYS A 283 6.23 15.76 8.75
C LYS A 283 5.61 16.83 7.86
N GLU A 284 6.42 17.82 7.39
CA GLU A 284 5.95 18.84 6.46
C GLU A 284 5.40 18.22 5.16
N VAL A 285 6.04 17.15 4.69
CA VAL A 285 5.57 16.39 3.51
C VAL A 285 4.25 15.69 3.82
N PHE A 286 4.15 14.94 4.93
CA PHE A 286 2.90 14.28 5.32
C PHE A 286 1.73 15.26 5.45
N ASP A 287 1.93 16.42 6.09
CA ASP A 287 0.89 17.46 6.21
C ASP A 287 0.43 17.95 4.84
N SER A 288 1.34 18.07 3.86
CA SER A 288 1.01 18.50 2.50
C SER A 288 0.16 17.48 1.72
N TYR A 289 0.19 16.20 2.14
CA TYR A 289 -0.62 15.11 1.62
C TYR A 289 -1.85 14.80 2.48
N TYR A 290 -2.32 15.78 3.26
CA TYR A 290 -3.55 15.72 4.07
C TYR A 290 -3.52 14.74 5.25
N PHE A 291 -2.34 14.31 5.68
CA PHE A 291 -2.18 13.64 6.97
C PHE A 291 -2.11 14.66 8.11
N ASP A 292 -2.48 14.25 9.31
CA ASP A 292 -2.29 15.05 10.52
C ASP A 292 -1.08 14.50 11.28
N THR A 293 -0.02 15.31 11.38
CA THR A 293 1.23 14.92 12.06
C THR A 293 1.22 15.19 13.55
N ASN A 294 0.11 15.73 14.11
CA ASN A 294 -0.05 15.94 15.55
C ASN A 294 -0.48 14.63 16.23
N VAL A 295 0.46 13.72 16.40
CA VAL A 295 0.25 12.43 17.07
C VAL A 295 1.04 12.37 18.38
N GLU A 296 0.42 11.76 19.42
CA GLU A 296 1.05 11.50 20.73
C GLU A 296 1.46 10.02 20.87
#